data_54acd7bf798af7aa11d664904ff891d0
#
_entry.id   54acd7bf798af7aa11d664904ff891d0
#
_cell.length_a   1.000
_cell.length_b   1.000
_cell.length_c   1.000
_cell.angle_alpha   90.00
_cell.angle_beta   90.00
_cell.angle_gamma   90.00
#
_symmetry.space_group_name_H-M   'P 1'
#
loop_
_entity.id
_entity.type
_entity.pdbx_description
1 polymer ?
#
loop_
_entity_poly.entity_id
_entity_poly.type
_entity_poly.pdbx_seq_one_letter_code
_entity_poly.pdbx_strand_id
1 'polypeptide(L)'
;GSSFVDGGVGSFLTKGHLLSQPSAVDQRWLKLAPGNQARIQVPTLRNVDKRPYPAFVKAYMHNGYFTSLKAIVHFYNTRDILPRCPSHDVGEGTTCWPAPESTDNMNTSRVGRLGLSDAEEDAIVSFMQTLTDGFMPVNQQ
;
A
#
# COMPACT_ATOMS: atom_id res chain seq x y z
N GLY A 1 0.02 -18.56 -18.50
CA GLY A 1 -0.79 -17.38 -18.35
C GLY A 1 0.07 -16.18 -18.06
N SER A 2 -0.12 -15.04 -18.75
CA SER A 2 0.57 -13.80 -18.44
C SER A 2 0.10 -13.32 -17.07
N SER A 3 1.01 -13.20 -16.11
CA SER A 3 0.73 -12.54 -14.84
C SER A 3 0.43 -11.08 -15.12
N PHE A 4 -0.73 -10.60 -14.68
CA PHE A 4 -1.05 -9.17 -14.73
C PHE A 4 -0.19 -8.46 -13.68
N VAL A 5 0.55 -7.44 -14.09
CA VAL A 5 1.30 -6.55 -13.19
C VAL A 5 0.63 -5.18 -13.22
N ASP A 6 0.24 -4.69 -12.03
CA ASP A 6 -0.29 -3.34 -11.90
C ASP A 6 0.85 -2.31 -11.99
N GLY A 7 1.02 -1.73 -13.15
CA GLY A 7 2.02 -0.68 -13.41
C GLY A 7 1.68 0.69 -12.83
N GLY A 8 0.58 0.81 -12.06
CA GLY A 8 0.20 2.04 -11.38
C GLY A 8 0.05 3.24 -12.31
N VAL A 9 0.41 4.43 -11.81
CA VAL A 9 0.33 5.71 -12.55
C VAL A 9 1.15 5.68 -13.83
N GLY A 10 2.32 5.04 -13.83
CA GLY A 10 3.16 4.93 -15.02
C GLY A 10 2.48 4.18 -16.15
N SER A 11 1.87 3.04 -15.86
CA SER A 11 1.08 2.29 -16.86
C SER A 11 -0.12 3.07 -17.37
N PHE A 12 -0.82 3.79 -16.49
CA PHE A 12 -1.93 4.68 -16.88
C PHE A 12 -1.45 5.76 -17.86
N LEU A 13 -0.36 6.44 -17.56
CA LEU A 13 0.21 7.47 -18.41
C LEU A 13 0.67 6.94 -19.77
N THR A 14 1.18 5.71 -19.82
CA THR A 14 1.67 5.08 -21.07
C THR A 14 0.53 4.60 -21.96
N LYS A 15 -0.52 4.02 -21.38
CA LYS A 15 -1.61 3.39 -22.13
C LYS A 15 -2.66 4.36 -22.62
N GLY A 16 -2.61 5.63 -22.21
CA GLY A 16 -3.54 6.69 -22.69
C GLY A 16 -5.01 6.33 -22.49
N HIS A 17 -5.39 5.82 -21.36
CA HIS A 17 -6.66 5.13 -21.10
C HIS A 17 -7.94 5.95 -21.33
N LEU A 18 -7.84 7.24 -21.61
CA LEU A 18 -9.01 8.10 -21.85
C LEU A 18 -8.93 8.89 -23.16
N LEU A 19 -7.83 8.82 -23.89
CA LEU A 19 -7.64 9.62 -25.09
C LEU A 19 -7.18 8.70 -26.22
N SER A 20 -8.08 8.44 -27.16
CA SER A 20 -7.84 7.58 -28.32
C SER A 20 -6.83 8.12 -29.35
N GLN A 21 -6.29 9.32 -29.10
CA GLN A 21 -5.26 9.97 -29.93
C GLN A 21 -4.25 10.71 -29.02
N PRO A 22 -2.95 10.49 -29.16
CA PRO A 22 -1.94 11.25 -28.43
C PRO A 22 -1.97 12.72 -28.86
N SER A 23 -2.44 13.60 -27.96
CA SER A 23 -2.35 15.04 -28.16
C SER A 23 -0.98 15.58 -27.72
N ALA A 24 -0.68 16.86 -28.04
CA ALA A 24 0.54 17.50 -27.54
C ALA A 24 0.64 17.56 -26.01
N VAL A 25 -0.50 17.51 -25.32
CA VAL A 25 -0.58 17.43 -23.86
C VAL A 25 -0.14 16.03 -23.39
N ASP A 26 -0.50 15.00 -24.13
CA ASP A 26 -0.19 13.62 -23.80
C ASP A 26 1.33 13.32 -23.87
N GLN A 27 2.04 13.97 -24.78
CA GLN A 27 3.49 13.85 -24.89
C GLN A 27 4.24 14.32 -23.62
N ARG A 28 3.71 15.31 -22.90
CA ARG A 28 4.29 15.75 -21.62
C ARG A 28 4.07 14.71 -20.51
N TRP A 29 2.91 14.07 -20.49
CA TRP A 29 2.61 13.01 -19.52
C TRP A 29 3.37 11.75 -19.81
N LEU A 30 3.55 11.39 -21.08
CA LEU A 30 4.36 10.23 -21.48
C LEU A 30 5.80 10.31 -20.97
N LYS A 31 6.39 11.52 -20.94
CA LYS A 31 7.74 11.73 -20.39
C LYS A 31 7.84 11.43 -18.89
N LEU A 32 6.73 11.51 -18.16
CA LEU A 32 6.68 11.21 -16.72
C LEU A 32 6.43 9.72 -16.44
N ALA A 33 6.01 8.95 -17.42
CA ALA A 33 5.62 7.55 -17.24
C ALA A 33 6.75 6.67 -16.66
N PRO A 34 8.01 6.72 -17.13
CA PRO A 34 9.08 5.89 -16.57
C PRO A 34 9.33 6.16 -15.08
N GLY A 35 9.33 7.43 -14.67
CA GLY A 35 9.52 7.83 -13.27
C GLY A 35 8.32 7.53 -12.36
N ASN A 36 7.19 7.14 -12.92
CA ASN A 36 5.95 6.82 -12.19
C ASN A 36 5.49 5.37 -12.38
N GLN A 37 6.29 4.55 -13.05
CA GLN A 37 6.01 3.11 -13.20
C GLN A 37 5.90 2.45 -11.82
N ALA A 38 4.87 1.63 -11.62
CA ALA A 38 4.53 0.95 -10.37
C ALA A 38 4.25 1.90 -9.17
N ARG A 39 4.08 3.21 -9.38
CA ARG A 39 3.66 4.15 -8.33
C ARG A 39 2.15 4.19 -8.24
N ILE A 40 1.66 4.04 -7.03
CA ILE A 40 0.24 4.14 -6.69
C ILE A 40 0.02 5.44 -5.90
N GLN A 41 -1.08 6.13 -6.18
CA GLN A 41 -1.45 7.33 -5.43
C GLN A 41 -1.69 6.98 -3.96
N VAL A 42 -1.09 7.75 -3.05
CA VAL A 42 -1.33 7.62 -1.61
C VAL A 42 -2.68 8.29 -1.28
N PRO A 43 -3.69 7.54 -0.81
CA PRO A 43 -4.97 8.11 -0.43
C PRO A 43 -4.88 8.81 0.93
N THR A 44 -5.91 9.61 1.27
CA THR A 44 -6.07 10.12 2.63
C THR A 44 -6.25 8.98 3.62
N LEU A 45 -5.74 9.15 4.85
CA LEU A 45 -5.96 8.21 5.96
C LEU A 45 -7.26 8.50 6.72
N ARG A 46 -8.02 9.55 6.38
CA ARG A 46 -9.32 9.82 7.00
C ARG A 46 -10.24 8.62 6.84
N ASN A 47 -10.83 8.18 7.94
CA ASN A 47 -11.71 7.00 7.98
C ASN A 47 -11.03 5.68 7.55
N VAL A 48 -9.72 5.60 7.64
CA VAL A 48 -8.97 4.41 7.19
C VAL A 48 -9.43 3.13 7.92
N ASP A 49 -9.80 3.22 9.20
CA ASP A 49 -10.34 2.08 9.97
C ASP A 49 -11.88 2.04 10.05
N LYS A 50 -12.60 3.04 9.52
CA LYS A 50 -14.06 3.06 9.58
C LYS A 50 -14.67 1.84 8.89
N ARG A 51 -15.53 1.12 9.60
CA ARG A 51 -16.20 -0.11 9.16
C ARG A 51 -17.71 0.08 9.20
N PRO A 52 -18.48 -0.49 8.27
CA PRO A 52 -19.96 -0.43 8.30
C PRO A 52 -20.55 -1.19 9.50
N TYR A 53 -19.84 -2.22 9.99
CA TYR A 53 -20.16 -2.98 11.20
C TYR A 53 -18.89 -3.63 11.76
N PRO A 54 -18.82 -3.95 13.07
CA PRO A 54 -17.57 -4.38 13.73
C PRO A 54 -16.89 -5.61 13.11
N ALA A 55 -17.67 -6.58 12.64
CA ALA A 55 -17.13 -7.81 12.04
C ALA A 55 -16.74 -7.66 10.55
N PHE A 56 -16.86 -6.46 9.97
CA PHE A 56 -16.50 -6.25 8.58
C PHE A 56 -14.99 -6.37 8.38
N VAL A 57 -14.56 -7.29 7.54
CA VAL A 57 -13.15 -7.44 7.14
C VAL A 57 -12.86 -6.45 6.01
N LYS A 58 -12.04 -5.46 6.31
CA LYS A 58 -11.65 -4.42 5.37
C LYS A 58 -10.43 -4.88 4.57
N ALA A 59 -10.45 -4.67 3.26
CA ALA A 59 -9.30 -4.86 2.39
C ALA A 59 -8.56 -3.54 2.21
N TYR A 60 -7.25 -3.57 2.33
CA TYR A 60 -6.37 -2.41 2.27
C TYR A 60 -5.37 -2.54 1.12
N MET A 61 -4.69 -1.45 0.81
CA MET A 61 -3.84 -1.26 -0.36
C MET A 61 -4.63 -1.29 -1.68
N HIS A 62 -3.99 -0.96 -2.79
CA HIS A 62 -4.65 -0.89 -4.10
C HIS A 62 -5.13 -2.26 -4.60
N ASN A 63 -4.50 -3.34 -4.16
CA ASN A 63 -4.81 -4.73 -4.54
C ASN A 63 -5.62 -5.50 -3.48
N GLY A 64 -5.95 -4.86 -2.35
CA GLY A 64 -6.70 -5.51 -1.28
C GLY A 64 -5.95 -6.59 -0.49
N TYR A 65 -4.64 -6.66 -0.62
CA TYR A 65 -3.81 -7.72 -0.06
C TYR A 65 -3.87 -7.81 1.47
N PHE A 66 -3.88 -6.66 2.16
CA PHE A 66 -3.94 -6.63 3.61
C PHE A 66 -5.36 -6.54 4.14
N THR A 67 -5.63 -7.23 5.25
CA THR A 67 -6.94 -7.22 5.93
C THR A 67 -6.89 -6.54 7.30
N SER A 68 -5.72 -6.06 7.73
CA SER A 68 -5.56 -5.31 8.98
C SER A 68 -4.57 -4.16 8.83
N LEU A 69 -4.76 -3.09 9.62
CA LEU A 69 -3.83 -1.97 9.70
C LEU A 69 -2.48 -2.40 10.29
N LYS A 70 -2.48 -3.30 11.28
CA LYS A 70 -1.25 -3.82 11.88
C LYS A 70 -0.36 -4.48 10.83
N ALA A 71 -0.94 -5.31 9.96
CA ALA A 71 -0.17 -5.98 8.90
C ALA A 71 0.45 -4.99 7.91
N ILE A 72 -0.22 -3.85 7.62
CA ILE A 72 0.34 -2.79 6.77
C ILE A 72 1.52 -2.11 7.46
N VAL A 73 1.37 -1.74 8.73
CA VAL A 73 2.45 -1.09 9.49
C VAL A 73 3.65 -2.04 9.60
N HIS A 74 3.40 -3.31 9.89
CA HIS A 74 4.44 -4.34 9.95
C HIS A 74 5.15 -4.53 8.60
N PHE A 75 4.41 -4.52 7.49
CA PHE A 75 5.00 -4.54 6.16
C PHE A 75 5.92 -3.34 5.91
N TYR A 76 5.48 -2.14 6.24
CA TYR A 76 6.31 -0.94 6.10
C TYR A 76 7.53 -0.95 7.04
N ASN A 77 7.42 -1.60 8.19
CA ASN A 77 8.52 -1.75 9.12
C ASN A 77 9.55 -2.78 8.65
N THR A 78 9.13 -3.91 8.05
CA THR A 78 9.97 -5.10 7.93
C THR A 78 10.17 -5.62 6.49
N ARG A 79 9.50 -5.03 5.48
CA ARG A 79 9.53 -5.50 4.08
C ARG A 79 10.93 -5.79 3.54
N ASP A 80 11.91 -4.94 3.90
CA ASP A 80 13.28 -5.01 3.39
C ASP A 80 14.26 -5.63 4.40
N ILE A 81 13.74 -6.11 5.55
CA ILE A 81 14.50 -6.81 6.60
C ILE A 81 14.24 -8.30 6.55
N LEU A 82 12.97 -8.70 6.45
CA LEU A 82 12.59 -10.10 6.36
C LEU A 82 12.94 -10.68 4.99
N PRO A 83 13.31 -11.97 4.93
CA PRO A 83 13.64 -12.63 3.67
C PRO A 83 12.41 -12.72 2.75
N ARG A 84 12.65 -13.11 1.50
CA ARG A 84 11.58 -13.44 0.55
C ARG A 84 11.00 -14.81 0.87
N CYS A 85 9.67 -14.91 0.82
CA CYS A 85 9.00 -16.19 1.02
C CYS A 85 9.37 -17.18 -0.09
N PRO A 86 9.68 -18.45 0.24
CA PRO A 86 9.97 -19.47 -0.75
C PRO A 86 8.75 -19.89 -1.57
N SER A 87 7.56 -19.74 -0.99
CA SER A 87 6.27 -20.01 -1.63
C SER A 87 5.20 -19.11 -0.99
N HIS A 88 4.06 -18.93 -1.67
CA HIS A 88 2.91 -18.25 -1.08
C HIS A 88 2.44 -18.98 0.17
N ASP A 89 1.92 -18.25 1.12
CA ASP A 89 1.24 -18.69 2.36
C ASP A 89 2.13 -19.21 3.50
N VAL A 90 3.40 -19.55 3.28
CA VAL A 90 4.25 -20.07 4.35
C VAL A 90 5.06 -18.96 5.01
N GLY A 91 4.65 -18.54 6.21
CA GLY A 91 5.34 -17.52 7.02
C GLY A 91 5.17 -16.08 6.54
N GLU A 92 4.32 -15.87 5.53
CA GLU A 92 4.05 -14.56 4.96
C GLU A 92 3.49 -13.59 6.01
N GLY A 93 4.09 -12.41 6.07
CA GLY A 93 3.72 -11.40 7.07
C GLY A 93 4.27 -11.65 8.48
N THR A 94 5.05 -12.70 8.69
CA THR A 94 5.63 -13.03 10.00
C THR A 94 7.13 -13.29 9.90
N THR A 95 7.55 -14.18 9.03
CA THR A 95 8.96 -14.57 8.87
C THR A 95 9.52 -14.20 7.50
N CYS A 96 8.67 -13.84 6.55
CA CYS A 96 9.06 -13.47 5.19
C CYS A 96 8.00 -12.60 4.52
N TRP A 97 8.38 -11.95 3.42
CA TRP A 97 7.46 -11.23 2.53
C TRP A 97 7.54 -11.77 1.10
N PRO A 98 6.45 -11.80 0.35
CA PRO A 98 6.49 -12.19 -1.06
C PRO A 98 7.39 -11.26 -1.88
N ALA A 99 7.87 -11.75 -3.00
CA ALA A 99 8.60 -10.92 -3.94
C ALA A 99 7.66 -9.83 -4.50
N PRO A 100 8.13 -8.58 -4.67
CA PRO A 100 7.34 -7.55 -5.31
C PRO A 100 7.07 -7.90 -6.77
N GLU A 101 5.89 -7.54 -7.28
CA GLU A 101 5.54 -7.71 -8.70
C GLU A 101 6.41 -6.83 -9.62
N SER A 102 6.80 -5.66 -9.13
CA SER A 102 7.74 -4.76 -9.79
C SER A 102 8.68 -4.13 -8.76
N THR A 103 9.94 -3.97 -9.14
CA THR A 103 10.94 -3.22 -8.36
C THR A 103 11.08 -1.78 -8.84
N ASP A 104 10.37 -1.39 -9.91
CA ASP A 104 10.44 -0.07 -10.49
C ASP A 104 9.97 0.99 -9.49
N ASN A 105 10.79 2.00 -9.26
CA ASN A 105 10.50 3.10 -8.34
C ASN A 105 10.09 2.68 -6.91
N MET A 106 10.46 1.47 -6.48
CA MET A 106 10.18 1.00 -5.13
C MET A 106 10.86 1.90 -4.10
N ASN A 107 10.08 2.35 -3.11
CA ASN A 107 10.62 3.19 -2.04
C ASN A 107 11.33 2.33 -0.98
N THR A 108 12.64 2.27 -1.05
CA THR A 108 13.51 1.54 -0.10
C THR A 108 14.19 2.46 0.92
N SER A 109 14.06 3.79 0.76
CA SER A 109 14.73 4.77 1.61
C SER A 109 13.88 5.24 2.78
N ARG A 110 12.54 5.18 2.68
CA ARG A 110 11.62 5.72 3.69
C ARG A 110 10.74 4.67 4.35
N VAL A 111 10.57 3.51 3.74
CA VAL A 111 9.75 2.41 4.24
C VAL A 111 10.42 1.08 3.95
N GLY A 112 10.05 0.04 4.68
CA GLY A 112 10.61 -1.30 4.54
C GLY A 112 11.66 -1.66 5.58
N ARG A 113 12.18 -0.64 6.31
CA ARG A 113 13.18 -0.80 7.37
C ARG A 113 13.06 0.36 8.36
N LEU A 114 11.98 0.41 9.12
CA LEU A 114 11.73 1.53 10.04
C LEU A 114 12.36 1.32 11.42
N GLY A 115 12.60 0.08 11.82
CA GLY A 115 13.19 -0.25 13.12
C GLY A 115 12.22 -0.07 14.29
N LEU A 116 10.93 -0.13 14.03
CA LEU A 116 9.89 0.01 15.04
C LEU A 116 9.79 -1.28 15.87
N SER A 117 9.60 -1.11 17.18
CA SER A 117 9.14 -2.17 18.08
C SER A 117 7.66 -2.49 17.82
N ASP A 118 7.21 -3.64 18.30
CA ASP A 118 5.78 -4.03 18.19
C ASP A 118 4.84 -3.01 18.87
N ALA A 119 5.25 -2.45 20.02
CA ALA A 119 4.49 -1.42 20.71
C ALA A 119 4.38 -0.11 19.90
N GLU A 120 5.42 0.27 19.16
CA GLU A 120 5.38 1.44 18.28
C GLU A 120 4.51 1.20 17.05
N GLU A 121 4.53 -0.01 16.49
CA GLU A 121 3.57 -0.38 15.43
C GLU A 121 2.13 -0.29 15.94
N ASP A 122 1.84 -0.78 17.16
CA ASP A 122 0.51 -0.69 17.78
C ASP A 122 0.08 0.76 18.04
N ALA A 123 1.03 1.61 18.45
CA ALA A 123 0.77 3.03 18.62
C ALA A 123 0.39 3.72 17.30
N ILE A 124 1.04 3.36 16.19
CA ILE A 124 0.68 3.87 14.85
C ILE A 124 -0.72 3.38 14.45
N VAL A 125 -1.06 2.12 14.71
CA VAL A 125 -2.41 1.58 14.45
C VAL A 125 -3.44 2.34 15.27
N SER A 126 -3.20 2.54 16.56
CA SER A 126 -4.08 3.30 17.46
C SER A 126 -4.28 4.73 16.96
N PHE A 127 -3.21 5.40 16.51
CA PHE A 127 -3.33 6.71 15.89
C PHE A 127 -4.22 6.69 14.64
N MET A 128 -4.03 5.73 13.73
CA MET A 128 -4.87 5.63 12.53
C MET A 128 -6.35 5.42 12.85
N GLN A 129 -6.67 4.73 13.94
CA GLN A 129 -8.05 4.54 14.40
C GLN A 129 -8.69 5.86 14.83
N THR A 130 -7.92 6.78 15.43
CA THR A 130 -8.43 8.11 15.80
C THR A 130 -8.84 8.98 14.61
N LEU A 131 -8.38 8.65 13.40
CA LEU A 131 -8.73 9.38 12.18
C LEU A 131 -10.14 9.04 11.64
N THR A 132 -10.90 8.26 12.40
CA THR A 132 -12.29 7.90 12.08
C THR A 132 -13.25 9.01 12.52
N ASP A 133 -14.09 9.48 11.59
CA ASP A 133 -15.14 10.46 11.91
C ASP A 133 -16.06 9.93 13.01
N GLY A 134 -16.23 10.70 14.09
CA GLY A 134 -17.00 10.31 15.25
C GLY A 134 -16.21 9.46 16.26
N PHE A 135 -14.88 9.38 16.15
CA PHE A 135 -14.05 8.73 17.15
C PHE A 135 -14.27 9.36 18.53
N MET A 136 -14.60 8.52 19.52
CA MET A 136 -14.74 8.91 20.93
C MET A 136 -13.70 8.12 21.74
N PRO A 137 -12.81 8.78 22.48
CA PRO A 137 -11.88 8.09 23.36
C PRO A 137 -12.64 7.25 24.40
N VAL A 138 -12.10 6.09 24.75
CA VAL A 138 -12.73 5.13 25.69
C VAL A 138 -13.11 5.77 27.03
N ASN A 139 -12.38 6.82 27.46
CA ASN A 139 -12.62 7.51 28.73
C ASN A 139 -13.79 8.53 28.70
N GLN A 140 -14.53 8.63 27.61
CA GLN A 140 -15.67 9.54 27.44
C GLN A 140 -16.97 8.80 27.06
N GLN A 141 -16.99 7.48 27.19
CA GLN A 141 -18.17 6.63 27.00
C GLN A 141 -18.88 6.34 28.34
#